data_5e54de47e16e1017eadb2ca6e02667bf
#
_entry.id   5e54de47e16e1017eadb2ca6e02667bf
#
_cell.length_a   1.000
_cell.length_b   1.000
_cell.length_c   1.000
_cell.angle_alpha   90.00
_cell.angle_beta   90.00
_cell.angle_gamma   90.00
#
_symmetry.space_group_name_H-M   'P 1'
#
loop_
_entity.id
_entity.type
_entity.pdbx_description
1 polymer ?
#
loop_
_entity_poly.entity_id
_entity_poly.type
_entity_poly.pdbx_seq_one_letter_code
_entity_poly.pdbx_strand_id
1 'polypeptide(L)'
;MKILITGPEGFIAQNLITYLMSVGHEVEGYTYKENTLPDPTSYDWVIHLGAISSTTETDVEKVLKHNYEFTMNLIQVCDQMGVNLQLASSASVYGPGLDGFREDSKCLPKSPYAWSKY
;
A
#
# COMPACT_ATOMS: atom_id res chain seq x y z
N MET A 1 -8.57 10.84 -15.07
CA MET A 1 -8.45 11.12 -13.62
C MET A 1 -6.98 11.38 -13.27
N LYS A 2 -6.74 12.11 -12.22
CA LYS A 2 -5.41 12.32 -11.69
C LYS A 2 -5.18 11.38 -10.51
N ILE A 3 -4.16 10.52 -10.60
CA ILE A 3 -3.93 9.41 -9.69
C ILE A 3 -2.53 9.51 -9.09
N LEU A 4 -2.44 9.39 -7.76
CA LEU A 4 -1.17 9.28 -7.05
C LEU A 4 -0.92 7.81 -6.70
N ILE A 5 0.28 7.32 -7.01
CA ILE A 5 0.68 5.95 -6.67
C ILE A 5 1.90 6.00 -5.75
N THR A 6 1.80 5.39 -4.58
CA THR A 6 2.96 5.25 -3.69
C THR A 6 3.78 4.03 -4.08
N GLY A 7 5.09 4.09 -3.89
CA GLY A 7 6.01 3.02 -4.28
C GLY A 7 6.16 2.86 -5.79
N PRO A 8 6.37 3.96 -6.56
CA PRO A 8 6.31 3.91 -8.03
C PRO A 8 7.42 3.06 -8.66
N GLU A 9 8.48 2.79 -7.93
CA GLU A 9 9.60 1.96 -8.39
C GLU A 9 9.35 0.46 -8.26
N GLY A 10 8.27 0.05 -7.60
CA GLY A 10 7.93 -1.36 -7.41
C GLY A 10 7.41 -2.03 -8.68
N PHE A 11 7.49 -3.36 -8.73
CA PHE A 11 7.07 -4.13 -9.91
C PHE A 11 5.60 -3.90 -10.28
N ILE A 12 4.69 -4.04 -9.31
CA ILE A 12 3.26 -3.86 -9.56
C ILE A 12 2.97 -2.41 -9.96
N ALA A 13 3.58 -1.45 -9.25
CA ALA A 13 3.38 -0.03 -9.50
C ALA A 13 3.82 0.37 -10.91
N GLN A 14 4.98 -0.07 -11.37
CA GLN A 14 5.47 0.26 -12.71
C GLN A 14 4.53 -0.24 -13.80
N ASN A 15 4.04 -1.47 -13.66
CA ASN A 15 3.09 -2.03 -14.63
C ASN A 15 1.74 -1.29 -14.59
N LEU A 16 1.25 -0.96 -13.41
CA LEU A 16 -0.01 -0.23 -13.26
C LEU A 16 0.10 1.19 -13.81
N ILE A 17 1.20 1.89 -13.54
CA ILE A 17 1.43 3.24 -14.05
C ILE A 17 1.40 3.23 -15.58
N THR A 18 2.13 2.31 -16.21
CA THR A 18 2.17 2.18 -17.66
C THR A 18 0.77 1.97 -18.23
N TYR A 19 -0.01 1.08 -17.61
CA TYR A 19 -1.38 0.81 -18.07
C TYR A 19 -2.28 2.04 -17.92
N LEU A 20 -2.28 2.67 -16.75
CA LEU A 20 -3.15 3.83 -16.47
C LEU A 20 -2.84 5.00 -17.41
N MET A 21 -1.56 5.27 -17.68
CA MET A 21 -1.17 6.31 -18.62
C MET A 21 -1.63 5.97 -20.04
N SER A 22 -1.59 4.68 -20.43
CA SER A 22 -2.01 4.24 -21.76
C SER A 22 -3.50 4.43 -22.02
N VAL A 23 -4.32 4.43 -20.97
CA VAL A 23 -5.77 4.67 -21.09
C VAL A 23 -6.18 6.10 -20.75
N GLY A 24 -5.21 7.01 -20.68
CA GLY A 24 -5.47 8.45 -20.62
C GLY A 24 -5.51 9.08 -19.24
N HIS A 25 -5.10 8.37 -18.20
CA HIS A 25 -5.01 8.95 -16.86
C HIS A 25 -3.69 9.68 -16.63
N GLU A 26 -3.73 10.72 -15.81
CA GLU A 26 -2.56 11.44 -15.34
C GLU A 26 -2.09 10.77 -14.05
N VAL A 27 -0.84 10.30 -14.02
CA VAL A 27 -0.31 9.50 -12.90
C VAL A 27 0.98 10.12 -12.38
N GLU A 28 1.05 10.29 -11.05
CA GLU A 28 2.25 10.72 -10.36
C GLU A 28 2.65 9.69 -9.30
N GLY A 29 3.96 9.58 -9.03
CA GLY A 29 4.50 8.66 -8.03
C GLY A 29 4.91 9.39 -6.75
N TYR A 30 4.79 8.72 -5.63
CA TYR A 30 5.30 9.19 -4.33
C TYR A 30 6.17 8.10 -3.69
N THR A 31 7.43 8.43 -3.46
CA THR A 31 8.36 7.54 -2.77
C THR A 31 8.37 7.84 -1.27
N TYR A 32 8.26 6.79 -0.46
CA TYR A 32 8.23 6.92 0.99
C TYR A 32 9.45 7.66 1.52
N LYS A 33 9.19 8.61 2.43
CA LYS A 33 10.21 9.27 3.24
C LYS A 33 9.72 9.32 4.67
N GLU A 34 10.61 8.99 5.61
CA GLU A 34 10.28 9.00 7.03
C GLU A 34 9.74 10.36 7.47
N ASN A 35 8.67 10.34 8.26
CA ASN A 35 8.00 11.53 8.80
C ASN A 35 7.43 12.48 7.75
N THR A 36 7.14 12.00 6.55
CA THR A 36 6.48 12.80 5.50
C THR A 36 5.23 12.09 4.98
N LEU A 37 4.30 12.89 4.47
CA LEU A 37 3.09 12.41 3.79
C LEU A 37 2.90 13.19 2.50
N PRO A 38 2.35 12.58 1.44
CA PRO A 38 1.94 13.35 0.27
C PRO A 38 0.69 14.18 0.58
N ASP A 39 0.50 15.25 -0.17
CA ASP A 39 -0.75 16.01 -0.16
C ASP A 39 -1.70 15.42 -1.21
N PRO A 40 -2.79 14.75 -0.80
CA PRO A 40 -3.67 14.07 -1.76
C PRO A 40 -4.71 14.98 -2.40
N THR A 41 -4.79 16.26 -2.04
CA THR A 41 -5.91 17.14 -2.42
C THR A 41 -6.03 17.39 -3.92
N SER A 42 -4.96 17.26 -4.69
CA SER A 42 -4.97 17.45 -6.13
C SER A 42 -5.28 16.17 -6.93
N TYR A 43 -5.54 15.06 -6.25
CA TYR A 43 -5.75 13.76 -6.90
C TYR A 43 -7.18 13.27 -6.71
N ASP A 44 -7.67 12.52 -7.69
CA ASP A 44 -8.97 11.84 -7.62
C ASP A 44 -8.86 10.53 -6.85
N TRP A 45 -7.72 9.85 -6.99
CA TRP A 45 -7.42 8.58 -6.33
C TRP A 45 -6.00 8.54 -5.83
N VAL A 46 -5.81 7.90 -4.69
CA VAL A 46 -4.50 7.47 -4.19
C VAL A 46 -4.48 5.95 -4.18
N ILE A 47 -3.51 5.34 -4.85
CA ILE A 47 -3.30 3.89 -4.85
C ILE A 47 -2.02 3.62 -4.06
N HIS A 48 -2.17 3.01 -2.90
CA HIS A 48 -1.07 2.77 -1.98
C HIS A 48 -0.48 1.38 -2.18
N LEU A 49 0.64 1.33 -2.89
CA LEU A 49 1.40 0.09 -3.17
C LEU A 49 2.74 0.07 -2.45
N GLY A 50 3.21 1.21 -1.96
CA GLY A 50 4.52 1.32 -1.31
C GLY A 50 4.53 0.62 0.04
N ALA A 51 5.45 -0.34 0.19
CA ALA A 51 5.66 -1.06 1.44
C ALA A 51 7.01 -1.78 1.42
N ILE A 52 7.51 -2.11 2.60
CA ILE A 52 8.56 -3.13 2.72
C ILE A 52 7.87 -4.47 2.48
N SER A 53 8.18 -5.10 1.35
CA SER A 53 7.47 -6.30 0.88
C SER A 53 8.17 -7.62 1.24
N SER A 54 9.39 -7.57 1.78
CA SER A 54 10.12 -8.77 2.14
C SER A 54 9.48 -9.47 3.33
N THR A 55 9.09 -10.73 3.16
CA THR A 55 8.56 -11.56 4.25
C THR A 55 9.67 -12.05 5.19
N THR A 56 10.94 -11.86 4.82
CA THR A 56 12.10 -12.21 5.63
C THR A 56 12.67 -11.03 6.42
N GLU A 57 12.13 -9.82 6.25
CA GLU A 57 12.56 -8.66 7.03
C GLU A 57 12.20 -8.88 8.51
N THR A 58 13.20 -8.76 9.38
CA THR A 58 13.06 -9.01 10.82
C THR A 58 13.07 -7.73 11.67
N ASP A 59 13.39 -6.58 11.09
CA ASP A 59 13.31 -5.30 11.80
C ASP A 59 11.85 -4.86 11.92
N VAL A 60 11.20 -5.27 13.01
CA VAL A 60 9.77 -5.03 13.24
C VAL A 60 9.45 -3.55 13.29
N GLU A 61 10.30 -2.75 13.97
CA GLU A 61 10.08 -1.31 14.08
C GLU A 61 10.07 -0.63 12.70
N LYS A 62 11.03 -1.00 11.85
CA LYS A 62 11.14 -0.48 10.48
C LYS A 62 9.90 -0.85 9.66
N VAL A 63 9.46 -2.10 9.73
CA VAL A 63 8.28 -2.58 8.98
C VAL A 63 7.01 -1.88 9.46
N LEU A 64 6.81 -1.75 10.77
CA LEU A 64 5.65 -1.07 11.32
C LEU A 64 5.62 0.40 10.96
N LYS A 65 6.76 1.07 11.01
CA LYS A 65 6.83 2.49 10.69
C LYS A 65 6.51 2.74 9.22
N HIS A 66 7.10 1.97 8.32
CA HIS A 66 6.87 2.12 6.89
C HIS A 66 5.50 1.62 6.46
N ASN A 67 5.11 0.42 6.89
CA ASN A 67 3.90 -0.24 6.38
C ASN A 67 2.64 0.15 7.16
N TYR A 68 2.74 0.28 8.48
CA TYR A 68 1.57 0.52 9.31
C TYR A 68 1.34 2.01 9.60
N GLU A 69 2.31 2.68 10.20
CA GLU A 69 2.13 4.08 10.60
C GLU A 69 1.89 5.00 9.39
N PHE A 70 2.70 4.86 8.36
CA PHE A 70 2.53 5.65 7.13
C PHE A 70 1.16 5.40 6.52
N THR A 71 0.74 4.14 6.44
CA THR A 71 -0.55 3.75 5.87
C THR A 71 -1.70 4.34 6.67
N MET A 72 -1.66 4.25 8.00
CA MET A 72 -2.70 4.81 8.87
C MET A 72 -2.80 6.33 8.71
N ASN A 73 -1.67 7.01 8.65
CA ASN A 73 -1.65 8.46 8.44
C ASN A 73 -2.17 8.83 7.06
N LEU A 74 -1.84 8.06 6.04
CA LEU A 74 -2.34 8.26 4.67
C LEU A 74 -3.86 8.07 4.60
N ILE A 75 -4.39 7.03 5.23
CA ILE A 75 -5.83 6.80 5.33
C ILE A 75 -6.53 8.01 5.96
N GLN A 76 -6.00 8.49 7.07
CA GLN A 76 -6.58 9.62 7.79
C GLN A 76 -6.60 10.89 6.93
N VAL A 77 -5.51 11.20 6.25
CA VAL A 77 -5.44 12.39 5.40
C VAL A 77 -6.39 12.26 4.21
N CYS A 78 -6.44 11.12 3.55
CA CYS A 78 -7.36 10.90 2.43
C CYS A 78 -8.82 10.99 2.87
N ASP A 79 -9.16 10.45 4.03
CA ASP A 79 -10.50 10.54 4.59
C ASP A 79 -10.89 12.00 4.88
N GLN A 80 -10.01 12.75 5.54
CA GLN A 80 -10.26 14.16 5.85
C GLN A 80 -10.42 15.02 4.59
N MET A 81 -9.69 14.72 3.53
CA MET A 81 -9.72 15.50 2.28
C MET A 81 -10.74 14.96 1.26
N GLY A 82 -11.44 13.88 1.59
CA GLY A 82 -12.43 13.30 0.69
C GLY A 82 -11.84 12.66 -0.57
N VAL A 83 -10.61 12.17 -0.51
CA VAL A 83 -9.92 11.53 -1.64
C VAL A 83 -10.08 10.02 -1.55
N ASN A 84 -10.43 9.38 -2.67
CA ASN A 84 -10.55 7.93 -2.73
C ASN A 84 -9.19 7.26 -2.55
N LEU A 85 -9.14 6.19 -1.75
CA LEU A 85 -7.93 5.47 -1.44
C LEU A 85 -8.10 3.98 -1.69
N GLN A 86 -7.15 3.37 -2.38
CA GLN A 86 -7.06 1.93 -2.56
C GLN A 86 -5.77 1.42 -1.94
N LEU A 87 -5.89 0.42 -1.07
CA LEU A 87 -4.75 -0.17 -0.37
C LEU A 87 -4.44 -1.56 -0.90
N ALA A 88 -3.15 -1.85 -1.07
CA ALA A 88 -2.70 -3.19 -1.35
C ALA A 88 -2.49 -3.94 -0.04
N SER A 89 -3.22 -5.02 0.15
CA SER A 89 -2.98 -5.99 1.21
C SER A 89 -2.08 -7.12 0.68
N SER A 90 -2.09 -8.27 1.29
CA SER A 90 -1.26 -9.40 0.89
C SER A 90 -1.88 -10.72 1.32
N ALA A 91 -1.76 -11.74 0.48
CA ALA A 91 -2.15 -13.10 0.84
C ALA A 91 -1.33 -13.66 2.03
N SER A 92 -0.18 -13.07 2.33
CA SER A 92 0.64 -13.47 3.48
C SER A 92 -0.08 -13.29 4.83
N VAL A 93 -1.15 -12.48 4.89
CA VAL A 93 -1.98 -12.32 6.10
C VAL A 93 -2.66 -13.63 6.51
N TYR A 94 -2.88 -14.56 5.58
CA TYR A 94 -3.48 -15.85 5.86
C TYR A 94 -2.47 -16.88 6.42
N GLY A 95 -1.17 -16.58 6.42
CA GLY A 95 -0.14 -17.50 6.86
C GLY A 95 -0.10 -18.75 5.97
N PRO A 96 -0.18 -19.97 6.54
CA PRO A 96 -0.13 -21.19 5.74
C PRO A 96 -1.36 -21.44 4.86
N GLY A 97 -2.41 -20.63 4.96
CA GLY A 97 -3.58 -20.72 4.10
C GLY A 97 -4.42 -21.98 4.34
N LEU A 98 -4.59 -22.37 5.60
CA LEU A 98 -5.31 -23.58 5.99
C LEU A 98 -6.76 -23.60 5.51
N ASP A 99 -7.37 -22.43 5.32
CA ASP A 99 -8.76 -22.28 4.88
C ASP A 99 -8.87 -21.96 3.38
N GLY A 100 -7.77 -22.11 2.59
CA GLY A 100 -7.78 -21.94 1.15
C GLY A 100 -7.61 -20.51 0.63
N PHE A 101 -7.11 -19.59 1.43
CA PHE A 101 -6.82 -18.18 1.02
C PHE A 101 -8.04 -17.43 0.51
N ARG A 102 -9.20 -17.62 1.12
CA ARG A 102 -10.42 -16.87 0.76
C ARG A 102 -10.53 -15.61 1.61
N GLU A 103 -11.30 -14.62 1.14
CA GLU A 103 -11.52 -13.36 1.85
C GLU A 103 -12.11 -13.57 3.24
N ASP A 104 -12.90 -14.63 3.44
CA ASP A 104 -13.49 -15.00 4.74
C ASP A 104 -12.60 -15.96 5.55
N SER A 105 -11.41 -16.30 5.05
CA SER A 105 -10.48 -17.18 5.74
C SER A 105 -9.87 -16.49 6.96
N LYS A 106 -9.53 -17.30 7.99
CA LYS A 106 -8.86 -16.80 9.18
C LYS A 106 -7.46 -16.28 8.85
N CYS A 107 -7.15 -15.10 9.37
CA CYS A 107 -5.82 -14.51 9.20
C CYS A 107 -4.86 -15.05 10.25
N LEU A 108 -3.70 -15.56 9.80
CA LEU A 108 -2.65 -16.13 10.64
C LEU A 108 -1.28 -15.61 10.17
N PRO A 109 -1.01 -14.31 10.29
CA PRO A 109 0.25 -13.74 9.79
C PRO A 109 1.47 -14.31 10.53
N LYS A 110 2.54 -14.61 9.79
CA LYS A 110 3.75 -15.27 10.31
C LYS A 110 5.02 -14.45 10.18
N SER A 111 4.95 -13.24 9.64
CA SER A 111 6.11 -12.35 9.48
C SER A 111 5.75 -10.94 9.87
N PRO A 112 6.75 -10.07 10.16
CA PRO A 112 6.47 -8.64 10.37
C PRO A 112 5.72 -8.01 9.20
N TYR A 113 6.07 -8.35 7.95
CA TYR A 113 5.35 -7.88 6.78
C TYR A 113 3.88 -8.30 6.81
N ALA A 114 3.62 -9.59 7.05
CA ALA A 114 2.25 -10.11 7.10
C ALA A 114 1.41 -9.42 8.19
N TRP A 115 2.00 -9.21 9.36
CA TRP A 115 1.34 -8.47 10.45
C TRP A 115 1.05 -7.02 10.06
N SER A 116 1.96 -6.36 9.36
CA SER A 116 1.78 -4.98 8.92
C SER A 116 0.64 -4.82 7.90
N LYS A 117 0.31 -5.88 7.18
CA LYS A 117 -0.78 -5.91 6.20
C LYS A 117 -2.11 -6.44 6.77
N TYR A 118 -2.04 -7.08 7.91
CA TYR A 118 -3.24 -7.60 8.61
C TYR A 118 -4.06 -6.45 9.22
#